data_ec3ec404645339e842ec60273f70a113
#
_entry.id   ec3ec404645339e842ec60273f70a113
#
_cell.length_a   1.000
_cell.length_b   1.000
_cell.length_c   1.000
_cell.angle_alpha   90.00
_cell.angle_beta   90.00
_cell.angle_gamma   90.00
#
_symmetry.space_group_name_H-M   'P 1'
#
loop_
_entity.id
_entity.type
_entity.pdbx_description
1 polymer ?
#
loop_
_entity_poly.entity_id
_entity_poly.type
_entity_poly.pdbx_seq_one_letter_code
_entity_poly.pdbx_strand_id
1 'polypeptide(L)'
;MFFHLCRHPRVICGHKALSRIKRSSGAIAGQGLAIAGLITGYIGIALAVVVIPMMLAIAIPNFVKARETALMNACINNLRQIDGAKQQWALENKKQAADIPTQSDLAPYLKLKDAQMLKCPAGGDYKINSVSEQPTCSIPTHKIK
;
A
#
# COMPACT_ATOMS: atom_id res chain seq x y z
N MET A 1 -23.09 -22.91 -3.79
CA MET A 1 -21.93 -22.54 -4.63
C MET A 1 -22.32 -21.91 -5.97
N PHE A 2 -23.52 -21.32 -6.10
CA PHE A 2 -24.06 -20.75 -7.36
C PHE A 2 -24.21 -19.22 -7.33
N PHE A 3 -23.87 -18.54 -6.23
CA PHE A 3 -24.11 -17.09 -6.05
C PHE A 3 -23.02 -16.18 -6.63
N HIS A 4 -21.85 -16.70 -6.98
CA HIS A 4 -20.73 -15.89 -7.48
C HIS A 4 -20.72 -15.62 -8.99
N LEU A 5 -21.54 -16.32 -9.76
CA LEU A 5 -21.54 -16.19 -11.22
C LEU A 5 -22.48 -15.11 -11.78
N CYS A 6 -23.26 -14.46 -10.92
CA CYS A 6 -24.27 -13.46 -11.31
C CYS A 6 -23.88 -11.99 -11.10
N ARG A 7 -22.61 -11.65 -10.88
CA ARG A 7 -22.23 -10.26 -10.57
C ARG A 7 -22.09 -9.34 -11.80
N HIS A 8 -21.80 -9.88 -12.96
CA HIS A 8 -21.78 -9.13 -14.22
C HIS A 8 -22.89 -9.44 -15.23
N PRO A 9 -23.81 -10.40 -15.00
CA PRO A 9 -24.79 -10.79 -16.01
C PRO A 9 -26.19 -10.24 -15.78
N ARG A 10 -26.40 -9.19 -14.95
CA ARG A 10 -27.76 -8.62 -14.82
C ARG A 10 -28.31 -8.21 -16.17
N VAL A 11 -27.49 -7.58 -17.01
CA VAL A 11 -27.86 -7.21 -18.38
C VAL A 11 -28.03 -8.44 -19.26
N ILE A 12 -27.09 -9.40 -19.17
CA ILE A 12 -27.16 -10.65 -19.95
C ILE A 12 -28.35 -11.51 -19.53
N CYS A 13 -28.60 -11.64 -18.21
CA CYS A 13 -29.76 -12.35 -17.70
C CYS A 13 -31.05 -11.65 -18.07
N GLY A 14 -31.10 -10.31 -18.04
CA GLY A 14 -32.25 -9.51 -18.48
C GLY A 14 -32.59 -9.73 -19.96
N HIS A 15 -31.59 -9.70 -20.84
CA HIS A 15 -31.79 -9.98 -22.27
C HIS A 15 -32.23 -11.43 -22.54
N LYS A 16 -31.65 -12.41 -21.84
CA LYS A 16 -32.07 -13.82 -21.95
C LYS A 16 -33.51 -14.02 -21.43
N ALA A 17 -33.87 -13.37 -20.33
CA ALA A 17 -35.22 -13.44 -19.79
C ALA A 17 -36.24 -12.83 -20.76
N LEU A 18 -35.94 -11.65 -21.29
CA LEU A 18 -36.82 -10.98 -22.30
C LEU A 18 -37.00 -11.83 -23.58
N SER A 19 -35.90 -12.44 -24.04
CA SER A 19 -35.93 -13.32 -25.22
C SER A 19 -36.79 -14.56 -24.98
N ARG A 20 -36.74 -15.17 -23.79
CA ARG A 20 -37.59 -16.32 -23.41
C ARG A 20 -39.05 -15.91 -23.27
N ILE A 21 -39.37 -14.77 -22.64
CA ILE A 21 -40.73 -14.25 -22.49
C ILE A 21 -41.36 -13.98 -23.85
N LYS A 22 -40.61 -13.34 -24.76
CA LYS A 22 -41.09 -13.10 -26.13
C LYS A 22 -41.37 -14.38 -26.91
N ARG A 23 -40.58 -15.46 -26.71
CA ARG A 23 -40.80 -16.73 -27.39
C ARG A 23 -41.97 -17.55 -26.82
N SER A 24 -42.38 -17.27 -25.59
CA SER A 24 -43.46 -18.00 -24.92
C SER A 24 -44.88 -17.50 -25.26
N SER A 25 -45.03 -16.53 -26.20
CA SER A 25 -46.31 -15.99 -26.67
C SER A 25 -47.29 -15.63 -25.54
N GLY A 26 -46.76 -15.12 -24.41
CA GLY A 26 -47.57 -14.68 -23.26
C GLY A 26 -47.77 -15.74 -22.17
N ALA A 27 -47.24 -16.96 -22.30
CA ALA A 27 -47.36 -18.01 -21.29
C ALA A 27 -46.49 -17.73 -20.05
N ILE A 28 -45.47 -16.88 -20.15
CA ILE A 28 -44.59 -16.52 -19.03
C ILE A 28 -44.80 -15.04 -18.68
N ALA A 29 -45.31 -14.76 -17.47
CA ALA A 29 -45.44 -13.43 -16.94
C ALA A 29 -44.08 -12.88 -16.42
N GLY A 30 -43.94 -11.53 -16.34
CA GLY A 30 -42.77 -10.89 -15.76
C GLY A 30 -41.94 -10.00 -16.70
N GLN A 31 -42.53 -9.64 -17.87
CA GLN A 31 -41.89 -8.74 -18.84
C GLN A 31 -41.49 -7.40 -18.20
N GLY A 32 -42.32 -6.81 -17.34
CA GLY A 32 -42.04 -5.55 -16.65
C GLY A 32 -40.81 -5.65 -15.71
N LEU A 33 -40.67 -6.76 -14.98
CA LEU A 33 -39.54 -7.00 -14.11
C LEU A 33 -38.24 -7.16 -14.92
N ALA A 34 -38.25 -7.82 -16.04
CA ALA A 34 -37.12 -7.98 -16.94
C ALA A 34 -36.66 -6.64 -17.53
N ILE A 35 -37.60 -5.78 -17.93
CA ILE A 35 -37.32 -4.42 -18.43
C ILE A 35 -36.77 -3.54 -17.31
N ALA A 36 -37.37 -3.53 -16.13
CA ALA A 36 -36.85 -2.80 -14.96
C ALA A 36 -35.43 -3.22 -14.60
N GLY A 37 -35.15 -4.53 -14.63
CA GLY A 37 -33.79 -5.05 -14.40
C GLY A 37 -32.76 -4.62 -15.43
N LEU A 38 -33.15 -4.49 -16.70
CA LEU A 38 -32.32 -3.96 -17.76
C LEU A 38 -32.01 -2.47 -17.58
N ILE A 39 -33.04 -1.67 -17.31
CA ILE A 39 -32.89 -0.21 -17.11
C ILE A 39 -31.96 0.05 -15.94
N THR A 40 -32.18 -0.58 -14.78
CA THR A 40 -31.29 -0.43 -13.61
C THR A 40 -29.87 -0.95 -13.86
N GLY A 41 -29.73 -2.02 -14.66
CA GLY A 41 -28.44 -2.55 -15.05
C GLY A 41 -27.64 -1.59 -15.92
N TYR A 42 -28.24 -0.96 -16.91
CA TYR A 42 -27.59 0.02 -17.78
C TYR A 42 -27.25 1.31 -17.04
N ILE A 43 -28.14 1.81 -16.18
CA ILE A 43 -27.88 2.98 -15.35
C ILE A 43 -26.67 2.68 -14.42
N GLY A 44 -26.64 1.48 -13.81
CA GLY A 44 -25.52 1.08 -12.95
C GLY A 44 -24.19 1.01 -13.69
N ILE A 45 -24.16 0.51 -14.93
CA ILE A 45 -22.96 0.49 -15.76
C ILE A 45 -22.53 1.91 -16.14
N ALA A 46 -23.46 2.76 -16.57
CA ALA A 46 -23.15 4.15 -16.92
C ALA A 46 -22.56 4.92 -15.74
N LEU A 47 -23.13 4.78 -14.55
CA LEU A 47 -22.59 5.37 -13.34
C LEU A 47 -21.20 4.82 -12.99
N ALA A 48 -21.00 3.52 -13.10
CA ALA A 48 -19.72 2.89 -12.81
C ALA A 48 -18.60 3.38 -13.74
N VAL A 49 -18.89 3.54 -15.04
CA VAL A 49 -17.94 4.04 -16.04
C VAL A 49 -17.50 5.49 -15.75
N VAL A 50 -18.35 6.30 -15.14
CA VAL A 50 -18.02 7.69 -14.77
C VAL A 50 -17.38 7.76 -13.38
N VAL A 51 -17.98 7.11 -12.40
CA VAL A 51 -17.58 7.24 -10.99
C VAL A 51 -16.24 6.54 -10.69
N ILE A 52 -16.01 5.34 -11.27
CA ILE A 52 -14.79 4.59 -10.99
C ILE A 52 -13.52 5.34 -11.44
N PRO A 53 -13.41 5.85 -12.70
CA PRO A 53 -12.21 6.60 -13.09
C PRO A 53 -12.05 7.90 -12.32
N MET A 54 -13.14 8.56 -11.95
CA MET A 54 -13.09 9.77 -11.13
C MET A 54 -12.53 9.47 -9.73
N MET A 55 -12.94 8.36 -9.10
CA MET A 55 -12.38 7.92 -7.80
C MET A 55 -10.91 7.53 -7.92
N LEU A 56 -10.53 6.83 -9.00
CA LEU A 56 -9.14 6.45 -9.24
C LEU A 56 -8.24 7.68 -9.45
N ALA A 57 -8.72 8.69 -10.15
CA ALA A 57 -7.99 9.93 -10.38
C ALA A 57 -7.62 10.66 -9.07
N ILE A 58 -8.44 10.54 -8.03
CA ILE A 58 -8.18 11.10 -6.70
C ILE A 58 -7.34 10.13 -5.85
N ALA A 59 -7.64 8.83 -5.92
CA ALA A 59 -7.02 7.82 -5.07
C ALA A 59 -5.55 7.57 -5.41
N ILE A 60 -5.19 7.51 -6.70
CA ILE A 60 -3.84 7.20 -7.14
C ILE A 60 -2.80 8.20 -6.60
N PRO A 61 -2.93 9.55 -6.81
CA PRO A 61 -1.95 10.49 -6.32
C PRO A 61 -1.85 10.51 -4.78
N ASN A 62 -2.96 10.31 -4.09
CA ASN A 62 -2.96 10.23 -2.63
C ASN A 62 -2.25 8.98 -2.12
N PHE A 63 -2.45 7.84 -2.79
CA PHE A 63 -1.76 6.59 -2.46
C PHE A 63 -0.24 6.69 -2.68
N VAL A 64 0.21 7.31 -3.78
CA VAL A 64 1.63 7.53 -4.06
C VAL A 64 2.27 8.37 -2.96
N LYS A 65 1.66 9.51 -2.59
CA LYS A 65 2.14 10.37 -1.50
C LYS A 65 2.17 9.65 -0.15
N ALA A 66 1.13 8.88 0.16
CA ALA A 66 1.07 8.11 1.40
C ALA A 66 2.19 7.06 1.46
N ARG A 67 2.47 6.37 0.35
CA ARG A 67 3.57 5.42 0.23
C ARG A 67 4.93 6.08 0.43
N GLU A 68 5.19 7.21 -0.23
CA GLU A 68 6.44 7.96 -0.07
C GLU A 68 6.64 8.40 1.39
N THR A 69 5.60 8.94 2.02
CA THR A 69 5.64 9.32 3.43
C THR A 69 5.89 8.12 4.35
N ALA A 70 5.28 6.98 4.08
CA ALA A 70 5.50 5.75 4.84
C ALA A 70 6.95 5.25 4.72
N LEU A 71 7.52 5.26 3.51
CA LEU A 71 8.92 4.89 3.27
C LEU A 71 9.90 5.84 3.96
N MET A 72 9.62 7.15 3.90
CA MET A 72 10.40 8.17 4.62
C MET A 72 10.37 7.94 6.14
N ASN A 73 9.19 7.75 6.71
CA ASN A 73 9.03 7.52 8.15
C ASN A 73 9.72 6.22 8.59
N ALA A 74 9.63 5.16 7.81
CA ALA A 74 10.34 3.91 8.08
C ALA A 74 11.86 4.11 8.06
N CYS A 75 12.39 4.88 7.09
CA CYS A 75 13.80 5.23 7.04
C CYS A 75 14.23 6.04 8.28
N ILE A 76 13.47 7.06 8.67
CA ILE A 76 13.75 7.87 9.86
C ILE A 76 13.74 7.01 11.13
N ASN A 77 12.81 6.07 11.25
CA ASN A 77 12.79 5.12 12.37
C ASN A 77 14.02 4.22 12.40
N ASN A 78 14.47 3.75 11.24
CA ASN A 78 15.72 2.98 11.15
C ASN A 78 16.94 3.81 11.59
N LEU A 79 17.02 5.07 11.16
CA LEU A 79 18.08 5.98 11.59
C LEU A 79 18.08 6.19 13.12
N ARG A 80 16.89 6.36 13.73
CA ARG A 80 16.77 6.46 15.20
C ARG A 80 17.20 5.19 15.92
N GLN A 81 16.89 4.02 15.34
CA GLN A 81 17.38 2.73 15.90
C GLN A 81 18.89 2.63 15.83
N ILE A 82 19.50 3.02 14.71
CA ILE A 82 20.97 3.05 14.54
C ILE A 82 21.57 4.02 15.55
N ASP A 83 20.99 5.19 15.74
CA ASP A 83 21.46 6.18 16.71
C ASP A 83 21.39 5.66 18.15
N GLY A 84 20.28 5.06 18.55
CA GLY A 84 20.14 4.42 19.85
C GLY A 84 21.13 3.28 20.06
N ALA A 85 21.37 2.45 19.04
CA ALA A 85 22.34 1.37 19.08
C ALA A 85 23.79 1.89 19.26
N LYS A 86 24.15 3.01 18.60
CA LYS A 86 25.44 3.68 18.79
C LYS A 86 25.65 4.14 20.22
N GLN A 87 24.62 4.76 20.82
CA GLN A 87 24.70 5.25 22.20
C GLN A 87 24.88 4.08 23.18
N GLN A 88 24.16 2.98 23.02
CA GLN A 88 24.30 1.79 23.84
C GLN A 88 25.68 1.17 23.69
N TRP A 89 26.16 0.98 22.45
CA TRP A 89 27.50 0.48 22.18
C TRP A 89 28.58 1.33 22.83
N ALA A 90 28.48 2.67 22.75
CA ALA A 90 29.46 3.58 23.36
C ALA A 90 29.48 3.46 24.88
N LEU A 91 28.32 3.37 25.53
CA LEU A 91 28.22 3.22 26.98
C LEU A 91 28.81 1.89 27.46
N GLU A 92 28.45 0.79 26.81
CA GLU A 92 28.93 -0.55 27.23
C GLU A 92 30.43 -0.75 26.97
N ASN A 93 30.92 -0.21 25.87
CA ASN A 93 32.35 -0.37 25.50
C ASN A 93 33.21 0.83 25.90
N LYS A 94 32.70 1.77 26.73
CA LYS A 94 33.42 2.96 27.21
C LYS A 94 34.08 3.76 26.07
N LYS A 95 33.37 3.89 24.95
CA LYS A 95 33.81 4.61 23.75
C LYS A 95 33.58 6.11 23.87
N GLN A 96 34.39 6.88 23.14
CA GLN A 96 34.28 8.34 23.12
C GLN A 96 33.33 8.83 22.04
N ALA A 97 32.96 10.09 22.15
CA ALA A 97 32.02 10.74 21.21
C ALA A 97 32.51 10.77 19.75
N ALA A 98 33.83 10.75 19.52
CA ALA A 98 34.46 10.73 18.20
C ALA A 98 34.54 9.33 17.57
N ASP A 99 34.35 8.26 18.36
CA ASP A 99 34.48 6.89 17.87
C ASP A 99 33.34 6.58 16.86
N ILE A 100 33.69 5.85 15.81
CA ILE A 100 32.76 5.42 14.77
C ILE A 100 32.59 3.90 14.90
N PRO A 101 31.41 3.41 15.30
CA PRO A 101 31.15 1.98 15.35
C PRO A 101 31.06 1.37 13.96
N THR A 102 31.49 0.13 13.85
CA THR A 102 31.27 -0.65 12.63
C THR A 102 29.86 -1.27 12.62
N GLN A 103 29.46 -1.75 11.47
CA GLN A 103 28.16 -2.44 11.32
C GLN A 103 28.09 -3.70 12.22
N SER A 104 29.20 -4.44 12.34
CA SER A 104 29.30 -5.61 13.20
C SER A 104 29.17 -5.28 14.69
N ASP A 105 29.66 -4.11 15.12
CA ASP A 105 29.55 -3.65 16.50
C ASP A 105 28.09 -3.32 16.88
N LEU A 106 27.31 -2.83 15.94
CA LEU A 106 25.91 -2.46 16.15
C LEU A 106 24.92 -3.63 16.00
N ALA A 107 25.32 -4.72 15.36
CA ALA A 107 24.44 -5.84 15.08
C ALA A 107 23.74 -6.42 16.34
N PRO A 108 24.42 -6.61 17.50
CA PRO A 108 23.77 -7.09 18.72
C PRO A 108 22.69 -6.15 19.26
N TYR A 109 22.90 -4.82 19.14
CA TYR A 109 22.01 -3.77 19.64
C TYR A 109 20.79 -3.55 18.75
N LEU A 110 20.93 -3.81 17.45
CA LEU A 110 19.87 -3.70 16.46
C LEU A 110 18.99 -4.96 16.40
N LYS A 111 19.29 -6.01 17.18
CA LYS A 111 18.59 -7.30 17.19
C LYS A 111 18.42 -7.90 15.78
N LEU A 112 19.37 -7.66 14.92
CA LEU A 112 19.38 -8.21 13.57
C LEU A 112 19.77 -9.69 13.63
N LYS A 113 18.96 -10.54 12.99
CA LYS A 113 19.23 -11.99 12.91
C LYS A 113 20.49 -12.31 12.10
N ASP A 114 20.79 -11.48 11.13
CA ASP A 114 22.00 -11.54 10.31
C ASP A 114 22.74 -10.21 10.47
N ALA A 115 24.06 -10.21 10.39
CA ALA A 115 24.90 -9.01 10.48
C ALA A 115 24.66 -8.00 9.31
N GLN A 116 23.52 -8.09 8.65
CA GLN A 116 23.11 -7.18 7.62
C GLN A 116 22.52 -5.90 8.22
N MET A 117 23.13 -4.79 7.88
CA MET A 117 22.64 -3.48 8.26
C MET A 117 21.21 -3.23 7.76
N LEU A 118 20.43 -2.52 8.56
CA LEU A 118 19.16 -1.98 8.12
C LEU A 118 19.37 -1.20 6.81
N LYS A 119 18.60 -1.53 5.78
CA LYS A 119 18.60 -0.79 4.51
C LYS A 119 17.43 0.18 4.48
N CYS A 120 17.64 1.31 3.81
CA CYS A 120 16.54 2.24 3.58
C CYS A 120 15.49 1.59 2.67
N PRO A 121 14.22 1.52 3.07
CA PRO A 121 13.16 0.91 2.26
C PRO A 121 12.89 1.66 0.96
N ALA A 122 13.38 2.90 0.83
CA ALA A 122 13.35 3.68 -0.40
C ALA A 122 14.61 3.51 -1.28
N GLY A 123 15.50 2.55 -0.96
CA GLY A 123 16.69 2.24 -1.76
C GLY A 123 17.92 3.11 -1.46
N GLY A 124 17.91 3.90 -0.39
CA GLY A 124 19.09 4.66 0.05
C GLY A 124 20.03 3.87 0.95
N ASP A 125 21.26 4.37 1.13
CA ASP A 125 22.25 3.82 2.01
C ASP A 125 22.38 4.64 3.30
N TYR A 126 22.68 3.96 4.41
CA TYR A 126 22.90 4.61 5.70
C TYR A 126 24.39 4.83 5.96
N LYS A 127 24.71 6.03 6.46
CA LYS A 127 26.02 6.38 6.97
C LYS A 127 25.92 6.48 8.50
N ILE A 128 26.70 5.66 9.21
CA ILE A 128 26.58 5.52 10.66
C ILE A 128 27.07 6.78 11.38
N ASN A 129 28.15 7.40 10.92
CA ASN A 129 28.85 8.54 11.53
C ASN A 129 29.38 8.23 12.95
N SER A 130 30.02 9.21 13.60
CA SER A 130 30.51 9.09 14.96
C SER A 130 29.38 9.01 16.01
N VAL A 131 29.71 8.65 17.23
CA VAL A 131 28.73 8.56 18.34
C VAL A 131 28.04 9.91 18.57
N SER A 132 28.76 11.03 18.45
CA SER A 132 28.21 12.38 18.62
C SER A 132 27.37 12.89 17.44
N GLU A 133 27.57 12.31 16.25
CA GLU A 133 26.85 12.73 15.06
C GLU A 133 25.67 11.81 14.77
N GLN A 134 24.55 12.37 14.33
CA GLN A 134 23.41 11.58 13.90
C GLN A 134 23.72 10.77 12.62
N PRO A 135 23.23 9.52 12.53
CA PRO A 135 23.34 8.75 11.29
C PRO A 135 22.51 9.42 10.18
N THR A 136 22.98 9.30 8.94
CA THR A 136 22.36 9.94 7.79
C THR A 136 21.98 8.93 6.73
N CYS A 137 20.98 9.29 5.90
CA CYS A 137 20.59 8.54 4.71
C CYS A 137 21.06 9.30 3.47
N SER A 138 21.42 8.56 2.41
CA SER A 138 21.77 9.16 1.12
C SER A 138 20.64 9.95 0.46
N ILE A 139 19.36 9.67 0.87
CA ILE A 139 18.20 10.43 0.39
C ILE A 139 18.03 11.69 1.25
N PRO A 140 18.14 12.91 0.67
CA PRO A 140 18.21 14.17 1.45
C PRO A 140 16.97 14.47 2.30
N THR A 141 15.80 13.98 1.89
CA THR A 141 14.53 14.18 2.61
C THR A 141 14.37 13.28 3.83
N HIS A 142 15.17 12.20 3.94
CA HIS A 142 15.12 11.21 5.01
C HIS A 142 16.07 11.56 6.16
N LYS A 143 15.76 12.64 6.89
CA LYS A 143 16.58 13.13 8.01
C LYS A 143 15.84 13.03 9.33
N ILE A 144 16.57 12.72 10.39
CA ILE A 144 16.09 12.90 11.77
C ILE A 144 15.95 14.41 12.01
N LYS A 145 14.81 14.83 12.49
CA LYS A 145 14.54 16.20 12.94
C LYS A 145 14.78 16.31 14.44
#